data_caa67b3c167d0dc90b3bce318d3a749d
#
_entry.id   caa67b3c167d0dc90b3bce318d3a749d
#
_cell.length_a   1.000
_cell.length_b   1.000
_cell.length_c   1.000
_cell.angle_alpha   90.00
_cell.angle_beta   90.00
_cell.angle_gamma   90.00
#
_symmetry.space_group_name_H-M   'P 1'
#
loop_
_entity.id
_entity.type
_entity.pdbx_description
1 polymer ?
#
loop_
_entity_poly.entity_id
_entity_poly.type
_entity_poly.pdbx_seq_one_letter_code
_entity_poly.pdbx_strand_id
1 'polypeptide(L)'
;MQHRTVQDVEAFVRPASADKPQVQGLIERGVKIRAVDIGGLLDDVVQSLAGIDLSLATAAKQAGVKRFVPCAFTTVAPPGGVMYIRDTKEEVYQQIRRLYLPYTIIDVGYWHQVSFPTLPSGRIDYAAVITNDIEIYAEGTMPTMLADLRDIGLFVARIIKDPRTLNKFVITYSDVLSQNEIFGLMEEMSGEVIQRKYVSANELIDLRARHHATLKVEPDNLPVRFASIKEDYMYSKYVRGDNTPAYAAYLGYLDASELYPDFQPRTFKHFVTELLEGKGVKPYPNLDVAALYI
;
A
#
# COMPACT_ATOMS: atom_id res chain seq x y z
N MET A 1 -30.58 0.67 11.53
CA MET A 1 -29.75 -0.35 12.22
C MET A 1 -28.61 0.39 12.92
N GLN A 2 -28.55 0.33 14.24
CA GLN A 2 -27.48 0.99 15.02
C GLN A 2 -26.14 0.33 14.66
N HIS A 3 -25.19 1.12 14.19
CA HIS A 3 -23.82 0.69 13.98
C HIS A 3 -23.24 0.26 15.33
N ARG A 4 -23.14 -1.04 15.57
CA ARG A 4 -22.32 -1.54 16.67
C ARG A 4 -20.87 -1.16 16.35
N THR A 5 -20.38 -0.10 16.96
CA THR A 5 -18.95 0.21 17.01
C THR A 5 -18.19 -0.99 17.56
N VAL A 6 -16.98 -1.23 17.05
CA VAL A 6 -16.05 -2.19 17.67
C VAL A 6 -15.82 -1.66 19.10
N GLN A 7 -16.35 -2.37 20.09
CA GLN A 7 -16.44 -1.86 21.46
C GLN A 7 -15.10 -1.97 22.21
N ASP A 8 -14.19 -2.84 21.79
CA ASP A 8 -12.88 -3.02 22.42
C ASP A 8 -11.81 -3.17 21.33
N VAL A 9 -10.96 -2.15 21.20
CA VAL A 9 -9.76 -2.19 20.37
C VAL A 9 -8.56 -2.29 21.28
N GLU A 10 -7.73 -3.30 21.08
CA GLU A 10 -6.45 -3.47 21.73
C GLU A 10 -5.33 -3.42 20.69
N ALA A 11 -4.31 -2.60 20.92
CA ALA A 11 -3.15 -2.54 20.07
C ALA A 11 -1.94 -3.14 20.78
N PHE A 12 -1.30 -4.11 20.13
CA PHE A 12 -0.01 -4.64 20.56
C PHE A 12 1.09 -3.73 20.02
N VAL A 13 1.94 -3.25 20.90
CA VAL A 13 3.08 -2.40 20.56
C VAL A 13 4.35 -2.97 21.17
N ARG A 14 5.48 -2.75 20.51
CA ARG A 14 6.77 -3.13 21.12
C ARG A 14 7.02 -2.26 22.35
N PRO A 15 7.63 -2.81 23.43
CA PRO A 15 7.94 -2.03 24.62
C PRO A 15 8.66 -0.71 24.33
N ALA A 16 9.68 -0.74 23.47
CA ALA A 16 10.43 0.46 23.04
C ALA A 16 9.62 1.49 22.22
N SER A 17 8.38 1.18 21.86
CA SER A 17 7.50 2.07 21.09
C SER A 17 6.32 2.59 21.92
N ALA A 18 6.18 2.18 23.17
CA ALA A 18 5.02 2.50 24.00
C ALA A 18 4.83 4.03 24.19
N ASP A 19 5.94 4.76 24.32
CA ASP A 19 5.91 6.21 24.58
C ASP A 19 5.91 7.08 23.31
N LYS A 20 5.84 6.46 22.13
CA LYS A 20 5.79 7.23 20.87
C LYS A 20 4.51 8.05 20.75
N PRO A 21 4.56 9.27 20.18
CA PRO A 21 3.39 10.13 20.01
C PRO A 21 2.21 9.44 19.33
N GLN A 22 2.49 8.56 18.35
CA GLN A 22 1.46 7.80 17.64
C GLN A 22 0.72 6.83 18.57
N VAL A 23 1.42 6.22 19.52
CA VAL A 23 0.83 5.30 20.52
C VAL A 23 0.02 6.10 21.53
N GLN A 24 0.53 7.26 22.00
CA GLN A 24 -0.21 8.15 22.88
C GLN A 24 -1.52 8.63 22.24
N GLY A 25 -1.50 8.98 20.94
CA GLY A 25 -2.70 9.34 20.19
C GLY A 25 -3.71 8.18 20.04
N LEU A 26 -3.29 6.91 20.13
CA LEU A 26 -4.22 5.77 20.23
C LEU A 26 -4.87 5.68 21.61
N ILE A 27 -4.09 5.89 22.68
CA ILE A 27 -4.60 5.90 24.07
C ILE A 27 -5.66 6.98 24.24
N GLU A 28 -5.41 8.18 23.74
CA GLU A 28 -6.37 9.32 23.78
C GLU A 28 -7.70 8.99 23.07
N ARG A 29 -7.66 8.10 22.09
CA ARG A 29 -8.85 7.59 21.38
C ARG A 29 -9.50 6.39 22.06
N GLY A 30 -9.04 5.99 23.24
CA GLY A 30 -9.59 4.89 24.02
C GLY A 30 -9.13 3.48 23.59
N VAL A 31 -8.06 3.37 22.80
CA VAL A 31 -7.46 2.09 22.44
C VAL A 31 -6.65 1.55 23.61
N LYS A 32 -6.90 0.31 24.01
CA LYS A 32 -6.07 -0.39 25.00
C LYS A 32 -4.73 -0.73 24.42
N ILE A 33 -3.65 -0.35 25.07
CA ILE A 33 -2.28 -0.67 24.64
C ILE A 33 -1.75 -1.83 25.47
N ARG A 34 -1.22 -2.84 24.78
CA ARG A 34 -0.46 -3.93 25.40
C ARG A 34 0.94 -3.94 24.83
N ALA A 35 1.93 -3.71 25.68
CA ALA A 35 3.34 -3.83 25.30
C ALA A 35 3.70 -5.33 25.21
N VAL A 36 4.06 -5.78 24.02
CA VAL A 36 4.42 -7.18 23.71
C VAL A 36 5.63 -7.18 22.80
N ASP A 37 6.63 -7.97 23.15
CA ASP A 37 7.73 -8.26 22.24
C ASP A 37 7.29 -9.34 21.24
N ILE A 38 6.91 -8.91 20.04
CA ILE A 38 6.36 -9.80 18.99
C ILE A 38 7.48 -10.48 18.20
N GLY A 39 8.73 -10.09 18.38
CA GLY A 39 9.87 -10.66 17.68
C GLY A 39 11.16 -10.02 18.14
N GLY A 40 11.96 -10.74 18.90
CA GLY A 40 13.30 -10.33 19.24
C GLY A 40 14.18 -10.32 17.99
N LEU A 41 14.67 -9.16 17.61
CA LEU A 41 15.61 -8.79 16.57
C LEU A 41 14.98 -8.17 15.33
N LEU A 42 15.16 -6.87 15.24
CA LEU A 42 14.64 -5.99 14.20
C LEU A 42 15.77 -5.45 13.33
N ASP A 43 16.43 -6.30 12.61
CA ASP A 43 17.38 -5.79 11.61
C ASP A 43 16.95 -6.05 10.14
N ASP A 44 15.82 -6.72 9.93
CA ASP A 44 15.29 -6.93 8.59
C ASP A 44 13.81 -6.52 8.48
N VAL A 45 13.58 -5.26 8.14
CA VAL A 45 12.23 -4.69 8.00
C VAL A 45 11.38 -5.43 6.95
N VAL A 46 11.98 -6.10 5.98
CA VAL A 46 11.27 -6.81 4.91
C VAL A 46 11.11 -8.30 5.23
N GLN A 47 12.12 -8.97 5.75
CA GLN A 47 12.04 -10.38 6.16
C GLN A 47 11.30 -10.56 7.49
N SER A 48 11.44 -9.61 8.42
CA SER A 48 10.75 -9.67 9.69
C SER A 48 9.23 -9.49 9.57
N LEU A 49 8.73 -8.79 8.56
CA LEU A 49 7.28 -8.70 8.33
C LEU A 49 6.68 -10.06 7.95
N ALA A 50 7.32 -10.81 7.06
CA ALA A 50 6.85 -12.15 6.71
C ALA A 50 6.96 -13.13 7.88
N GLY A 51 8.08 -13.12 8.61
CA GLY A 51 8.29 -13.98 9.78
C GLY A 51 7.34 -13.69 10.94
N ILE A 52 7.07 -12.42 11.23
CA ILE A 52 6.10 -12.00 12.25
C ILE A 52 4.70 -12.43 11.86
N ASP A 53 4.28 -12.22 10.61
CA ASP A 53 2.97 -12.61 10.13
C ASP A 53 2.75 -14.12 10.18
N LEU A 54 3.77 -14.93 9.88
CA LEU A 54 3.71 -16.39 10.00
C LEU A 54 3.52 -16.85 11.46
N SER A 55 4.27 -16.25 12.39
CA SER A 55 4.16 -16.53 13.82
C SER A 55 2.81 -16.07 14.37
N LEU A 56 2.34 -14.87 13.95
CA LEU A 56 1.04 -14.35 14.34
C LEU A 56 -0.11 -15.18 13.79
N ALA A 57 -0.02 -15.68 12.56
CA ALA A 57 -1.04 -16.56 11.98
C ALA A 57 -1.17 -17.87 12.79
N THR A 58 -0.05 -18.45 13.21
CA THR A 58 -0.03 -19.64 14.05
C THR A 58 -0.63 -19.36 15.43
N ALA A 59 -0.23 -18.28 16.08
CA ALA A 59 -0.79 -17.86 17.38
C ALA A 59 -2.29 -17.55 17.29
N ALA A 60 -2.71 -16.87 16.23
CA ALA A 60 -4.12 -16.56 15.97
C ALA A 60 -4.96 -17.84 15.82
N LYS A 61 -4.42 -18.87 15.15
CA LYS A 61 -5.08 -20.17 15.03
C LYS A 61 -5.22 -20.83 16.39
N GLN A 62 -4.16 -20.87 17.19
CA GLN A 62 -4.16 -21.46 18.55
C GLN A 62 -5.13 -20.71 19.48
N ALA A 63 -5.22 -19.39 19.35
CA ALA A 63 -6.15 -18.55 20.12
C ALA A 63 -7.60 -18.62 19.65
N GLY A 64 -7.91 -19.36 18.58
CA GLY A 64 -9.27 -19.47 18.04
C GLY A 64 -9.80 -18.19 17.42
N VAL A 65 -8.93 -17.37 16.83
CA VAL A 65 -9.32 -16.10 16.17
C VAL A 65 -10.32 -16.37 15.07
N LYS A 66 -11.44 -15.63 15.07
CA LYS A 66 -12.56 -15.82 14.14
C LYS A 66 -12.32 -15.20 12.76
N ARG A 67 -11.40 -14.25 12.66
CA ARG A 67 -11.00 -13.61 11.41
C ARG A 67 -9.60 -12.99 11.59
N PHE A 68 -8.69 -13.40 10.76
CA PHE A 68 -7.34 -12.85 10.67
C PHE A 68 -7.22 -11.97 9.42
N VAL A 69 -6.67 -10.78 9.58
CA VAL A 69 -6.42 -9.85 8.46
C VAL A 69 -4.91 -9.63 8.40
N PRO A 70 -4.19 -10.33 7.52
CA PRO A 70 -2.75 -10.13 7.37
C PRO A 70 -2.44 -8.75 6.82
N CYS A 71 -1.20 -8.28 7.01
CA CYS A 71 -0.72 -7.04 6.41
C CYS A 71 -0.56 -7.20 4.90
N ALA A 72 -1.67 -7.10 4.16
CA ALA A 72 -1.69 -7.05 2.70
C ALA A 72 -1.46 -5.60 2.23
N PHE A 73 -2.49 -4.82 2.09
CA PHE A 73 -2.51 -3.38 1.78
C PHE A 73 -1.56 -2.98 0.65
N THR A 74 -1.46 -3.82 -0.38
CA THR A 74 -0.65 -3.59 -1.59
C THR A 74 -1.56 -3.51 -2.83
N THR A 75 -0.99 -3.13 -3.95
CA THR A 75 -1.70 -3.16 -5.24
C THR A 75 -1.99 -4.59 -5.68
N VAL A 76 -3.01 -4.77 -6.49
CA VAL A 76 -3.30 -6.06 -7.11
C VAL A 76 -2.16 -6.47 -8.03
N ALA A 77 -1.64 -7.66 -7.81
CA ALA A 77 -0.63 -8.30 -8.66
C ALA A 77 -0.73 -9.82 -8.52
N PRO A 78 -0.38 -10.60 -9.54
CA PRO A 78 -0.29 -12.05 -9.42
C PRO A 78 0.96 -12.45 -8.63
N PRO A 79 0.94 -13.57 -7.91
CA PRO A 79 2.16 -14.16 -7.36
C PRO A 79 3.04 -14.75 -8.47
N GLY A 80 4.31 -15.03 -8.16
CA GLY A 80 5.22 -15.74 -9.04
C GLY A 80 6.18 -14.86 -9.82
N GLY A 81 6.89 -13.95 -9.13
CA GLY A 81 8.03 -13.20 -9.67
C GLY A 81 7.67 -11.90 -10.39
N VAL A 82 6.41 -11.47 -10.31
CA VAL A 82 6.00 -10.16 -10.85
C VAL A 82 6.39 -9.04 -9.89
N MET A 83 6.14 -9.24 -8.61
CA MET A 83 6.40 -8.25 -7.58
C MET A 83 6.88 -8.91 -6.30
N TYR A 84 8.11 -8.61 -5.87
CA TYR A 84 8.74 -9.19 -4.69
C TYR A 84 7.86 -9.10 -3.43
N ILE A 85 7.28 -7.93 -3.17
CA ILE A 85 6.41 -7.74 -2.00
C ILE A 85 5.17 -8.64 -2.08
N ARG A 86 4.62 -8.87 -3.26
CA ARG A 86 3.48 -9.78 -3.44
C ARG A 86 3.88 -11.22 -3.14
N ASP A 87 5.03 -11.66 -3.61
CA ASP A 87 5.50 -13.02 -3.41
C ASP A 87 5.74 -13.31 -1.92
N THR A 88 6.37 -12.37 -1.19
CA THR A 88 6.56 -12.53 0.28
C THR A 88 5.24 -12.59 1.03
N LYS A 89 4.24 -11.82 0.61
CA LYS A 89 2.90 -11.87 1.23
C LYS A 89 2.17 -13.19 0.91
N GLU A 90 2.37 -13.74 -0.28
CA GLU A 90 1.75 -15.01 -0.67
C GLU A 90 2.20 -16.17 0.22
N GLU A 91 3.43 -16.16 0.74
CA GLU A 91 3.90 -17.15 1.72
C GLU A 91 3.03 -17.14 2.98
N VAL A 92 2.69 -15.97 3.48
CA VAL A 92 1.77 -15.78 4.62
C VAL A 92 0.37 -16.28 4.28
N TYR A 93 -0.13 -15.97 3.08
CA TYR A 93 -1.46 -16.40 2.66
C TYR A 93 -1.54 -17.93 2.53
N GLN A 94 -0.49 -18.57 2.05
CA GLN A 94 -0.41 -20.03 2.02
C GLN A 94 -0.41 -20.64 3.42
N GLN A 95 0.32 -20.04 4.37
CA GLN A 95 0.31 -20.50 5.76
C GLN A 95 -1.08 -20.36 6.41
N ILE A 96 -1.76 -19.24 6.21
CA ILE A 96 -3.14 -19.02 6.68
C ILE A 96 -4.06 -20.13 6.17
N ARG A 97 -3.97 -20.46 4.87
CA ARG A 97 -4.76 -21.54 4.24
C ARG A 97 -4.41 -22.93 4.82
N ARG A 98 -3.13 -23.24 4.99
CA ARG A 98 -2.69 -24.53 5.62
C ARG A 98 -3.22 -24.69 7.03
N LEU A 99 -3.30 -23.61 7.79
CA LEU A 99 -3.83 -23.59 9.16
C LEU A 99 -5.36 -23.64 9.23
N TYR A 100 -6.07 -23.54 8.12
CA TYR A 100 -7.52 -23.33 8.12
C TYR A 100 -7.92 -22.15 9.03
N LEU A 101 -7.12 -21.08 9.05
CA LEU A 101 -7.40 -19.88 9.82
C LEU A 101 -8.38 -19.00 9.01
N PRO A 102 -9.55 -18.64 9.56
CA PRO A 102 -10.46 -17.74 8.85
C PRO A 102 -9.81 -16.38 8.59
N TYR A 103 -9.93 -15.85 7.36
CA TYR A 103 -9.18 -14.65 6.96
C TYR A 103 -10.00 -13.66 6.14
N THR A 104 -9.45 -12.48 5.97
CA THR A 104 -9.79 -11.55 4.88
C THR A 104 -8.52 -10.86 4.44
N ILE A 105 -8.19 -10.92 3.16
CA ILE A 105 -7.03 -10.24 2.58
C ILE A 105 -7.56 -8.99 1.91
N ILE A 106 -6.98 -7.83 2.28
CA ILE A 106 -7.44 -6.52 1.81
C ILE A 106 -6.27 -5.86 1.06
N ASP A 107 -6.39 -5.81 -0.27
CA ASP A 107 -5.49 -5.03 -1.11
C ASP A 107 -6.10 -3.66 -1.40
N VAL A 108 -5.26 -2.70 -1.76
CA VAL A 108 -5.67 -1.30 -1.90
C VAL A 108 -5.13 -0.72 -3.20
N GLY A 109 -5.80 0.28 -3.75
CA GLY A 109 -5.26 1.07 -4.85
C GLY A 109 -3.92 1.71 -4.46
N TYR A 110 -3.12 2.09 -5.46
CA TYR A 110 -1.87 2.80 -5.21
C TYR A 110 -2.17 4.16 -4.55
N TRP A 111 -1.42 4.53 -3.53
CA TRP A 111 -1.82 5.66 -2.68
C TRP A 111 -1.71 7.00 -3.39
N HIS A 112 -2.72 7.86 -3.26
CA HIS A 112 -2.69 9.24 -3.75
C HIS A 112 -1.42 9.97 -3.32
N GLN A 113 -1.02 9.78 -2.06
CA GLN A 113 0.10 10.45 -1.42
C GLN A 113 1.48 10.09 -1.99
N VAL A 114 1.55 9.10 -2.86
CA VAL A 114 2.78 8.70 -3.59
C VAL A 114 2.55 8.59 -5.10
N SER A 115 1.44 9.16 -5.61
CA SER A 115 1.03 9.01 -7.01
C SER A 115 1.06 10.33 -7.81
N PHE A 116 1.45 11.45 -7.21
CA PHE A 116 1.43 12.74 -7.88
C PHE A 116 2.84 13.18 -8.30
N PRO A 117 2.99 13.80 -9.48
CA PRO A 117 4.24 14.43 -9.89
C PRO A 117 4.50 15.71 -9.11
N THR A 118 5.76 16.08 -8.94
CA THR A 118 6.13 17.39 -8.39
C THR A 118 5.85 18.52 -9.36
N LEU A 119 5.62 19.72 -8.83
CA LEU A 119 5.39 20.93 -9.63
C LEU A 119 6.68 21.71 -9.83
N PRO A 120 6.87 22.42 -10.96
CA PRO A 120 8.03 23.28 -11.20
C PRO A 120 8.25 24.33 -10.11
N SER A 121 7.19 24.84 -9.50
CA SER A 121 7.26 25.81 -8.40
C SER A 121 7.77 25.22 -7.08
N GLY A 122 7.78 23.91 -6.92
CA GLY A 122 8.11 23.23 -5.65
C GLY A 122 7.08 23.39 -4.53
N ARG A 123 5.95 24.09 -4.77
CA ARG A 123 4.98 24.45 -3.69
C ARG A 123 4.29 23.27 -3.02
N ILE A 124 4.38 22.06 -3.60
CA ILE A 124 3.83 20.83 -3.03
C ILE A 124 4.90 19.85 -2.51
N ASP A 125 6.19 20.20 -2.58
CA ASP A 125 7.30 19.32 -2.18
C ASP A 125 7.25 18.94 -0.69
N TYR A 126 6.58 19.76 0.12
CA TYR A 126 6.37 19.50 1.54
C TYR A 126 5.63 18.17 1.80
N ALA A 127 4.79 17.72 0.86
CA ALA A 127 4.03 16.47 0.97
C ALA A 127 4.62 15.34 0.11
N ALA A 128 5.58 15.63 -0.77
CA ALA A 128 6.18 14.64 -1.66
C ALA A 128 7.10 13.68 -0.89
N VAL A 129 6.96 12.39 -1.18
CA VAL A 129 7.89 11.36 -0.67
C VAL A 129 9.18 11.37 -1.48
N ILE A 130 9.06 11.50 -2.79
CA ILE A 130 10.17 11.63 -3.74
C ILE A 130 10.02 12.98 -4.42
N THR A 131 11.03 13.83 -4.35
CA THR A 131 11.08 15.10 -5.09
C THR A 131 11.58 14.87 -6.52
N ASN A 132 11.12 15.70 -7.45
CA ASN A 132 11.41 15.57 -8.89
C ASN A 132 10.89 14.26 -9.53
N ASP A 133 9.83 13.67 -8.99
CA ASP A 133 9.19 12.51 -9.61
C ASP A 133 8.31 12.99 -10.79
N ILE A 134 8.88 12.92 -11.99
CA ILE A 134 8.24 13.32 -13.26
C ILE A 134 8.27 12.16 -14.27
N GLU A 135 8.52 10.94 -13.81
CA GLU A 135 8.63 9.76 -14.66
C GLU A 135 7.26 9.23 -15.07
N ILE A 136 7.11 9.00 -16.36
CA ILE A 136 5.98 8.31 -16.96
C ILE A 136 6.49 7.00 -17.57
N TYR A 137 5.90 5.89 -17.18
CA TYR A 137 6.31 4.56 -17.60
C TYR A 137 5.49 4.10 -18.81
N ALA A 138 6.19 3.50 -19.79
CA ALA A 138 5.63 3.16 -21.08
C ALA A 138 5.00 4.39 -21.76
N GLU A 139 3.76 4.27 -22.24
CA GLU A 139 3.00 5.38 -22.86
C GLU A 139 2.22 6.23 -21.86
N GLY A 140 2.26 5.89 -20.57
CA GLY A 140 1.50 6.58 -19.52
C GLY A 140 -0.02 6.43 -19.62
N THR A 141 -0.51 5.53 -20.45
CA THR A 141 -1.95 5.35 -20.73
C THR A 141 -2.59 4.23 -19.94
N MET A 142 -1.79 3.37 -19.30
CA MET A 142 -2.30 2.23 -18.52
C MET A 142 -3.03 2.73 -17.27
N PRO A 143 -4.34 2.42 -17.11
CA PRO A 143 -5.08 2.80 -15.93
C PRO A 143 -4.62 2.00 -14.71
N THR A 144 -4.67 2.62 -13.53
CA THR A 144 -4.36 1.97 -12.27
C THR A 144 -5.34 2.42 -11.18
N MET A 145 -5.72 1.50 -10.31
CA MET A 145 -6.53 1.83 -9.14
C MET A 145 -5.73 2.68 -8.15
N LEU A 146 -6.33 3.75 -7.66
CA LEU A 146 -5.78 4.69 -6.69
C LEU A 146 -6.62 4.69 -5.40
N ALA A 147 -6.01 5.00 -4.27
CA ALA A 147 -6.69 5.09 -2.99
C ALA A 147 -6.10 6.20 -2.10
N ASP A 148 -6.94 6.91 -1.37
CA ASP A 148 -6.46 7.79 -0.29
C ASP A 148 -6.14 6.96 0.95
N LEU A 149 -4.95 7.15 1.54
CA LEU A 149 -4.52 6.46 2.76
C LEU A 149 -5.53 6.56 3.91
N ARG A 150 -6.24 7.69 4.01
CA ARG A 150 -7.22 7.97 5.07
C ARG A 150 -8.47 7.12 4.95
N ASP A 151 -8.80 6.65 3.75
CA ASP A 151 -10.00 5.84 3.50
C ASP A 151 -9.77 4.36 3.75
N ILE A 152 -8.51 3.89 3.74
CA ILE A 152 -8.18 2.48 3.97
C ILE A 152 -8.77 1.97 5.28
N GLY A 153 -8.55 2.70 6.39
CA GLY A 153 -9.12 2.33 7.69
C GLY A 153 -10.64 2.33 7.74
N LEU A 154 -11.29 3.22 6.98
CA LEU A 154 -12.75 3.30 6.88
C LEU A 154 -13.32 2.09 6.13
N PHE A 155 -12.68 1.67 5.04
CA PHE A 155 -13.01 0.42 4.35
C PHE A 155 -12.78 -0.79 5.24
N VAL A 156 -11.61 -0.89 5.90
CA VAL A 156 -11.30 -2.01 6.80
C VAL A 156 -12.36 -2.16 7.88
N ALA A 157 -12.82 -1.06 8.49
CA ALA A 157 -13.85 -1.09 9.53
C ALA A 157 -15.21 -1.63 9.06
N ARG A 158 -15.52 -1.52 7.77
CA ARG A 158 -16.70 -2.14 7.13
C ARG A 158 -16.45 -3.60 6.79
N ILE A 159 -15.32 -3.88 6.12
CA ILE A 159 -14.94 -5.20 5.61
C ILE A 159 -14.86 -6.23 6.75
N ILE A 160 -14.23 -5.91 7.87
CA ILE A 160 -14.03 -6.87 8.97
C ILE A 160 -15.33 -7.29 9.67
N LYS A 161 -16.41 -6.53 9.50
CA LYS A 161 -17.74 -6.83 10.06
C LYS A 161 -18.64 -7.56 9.10
N ASP A 162 -18.32 -7.58 7.82
CA ASP A 162 -19.14 -8.13 6.77
C ASP A 162 -18.88 -9.64 6.60
N PRO A 163 -19.88 -10.51 6.80
CA PRO A 163 -19.69 -11.95 6.61
C PRO A 163 -19.40 -12.33 5.15
N ARG A 164 -19.78 -11.51 4.15
CA ARG A 164 -19.49 -11.76 2.73
C ARG A 164 -18.02 -11.77 2.42
N THR A 165 -17.20 -11.07 3.22
CA THR A 165 -15.75 -10.92 3.02
C THR A 165 -14.92 -11.99 3.73
N LEU A 166 -15.56 -12.90 4.50
CA LEU A 166 -14.85 -13.97 5.19
C LEU A 166 -14.26 -14.97 4.18
N ASN A 167 -12.99 -15.28 4.32
CA ASN A 167 -12.21 -16.13 3.41
C ASN A 167 -12.17 -15.60 1.97
N LYS A 168 -12.10 -14.27 1.82
CA LYS A 168 -12.06 -13.58 0.54
C LYS A 168 -10.89 -12.61 0.46
N PHE A 169 -10.54 -12.31 -0.79
CA PHE A 169 -9.75 -11.14 -1.15
C PHE A 169 -10.71 -9.99 -1.44
N VAL A 170 -10.37 -8.80 -0.97
CA VAL A 170 -11.16 -7.58 -1.19
C VAL A 170 -10.23 -6.50 -1.70
N ILE A 171 -10.64 -5.77 -2.74
CA ILE A 171 -9.92 -4.59 -3.24
C ILE A 171 -10.67 -3.32 -2.87
N THR A 172 -9.92 -2.30 -2.43
CA THR A 172 -10.46 -0.97 -2.11
C THR A 172 -9.72 0.10 -2.91
N TYR A 173 -10.46 1.02 -3.52
CA TYR A 173 -9.90 2.14 -4.28
C TYR A 173 -10.94 3.27 -4.39
N SER A 174 -10.50 4.44 -4.85
CA SER A 174 -11.38 5.60 -5.11
C SER A 174 -11.47 5.94 -6.59
N ASP A 175 -10.37 5.82 -7.31
CA ASP A 175 -10.24 6.22 -8.70
C ASP A 175 -9.49 5.16 -9.51
N VAL A 176 -9.70 5.22 -10.82
CA VAL A 176 -8.92 4.45 -11.79
C VAL A 176 -8.41 5.44 -12.83
N LEU A 177 -7.13 5.80 -12.74
CA LEU A 177 -6.50 6.82 -13.58
C LEU A 177 -5.19 6.31 -14.17
N SER A 178 -4.88 6.73 -15.38
CA SER A 178 -3.56 6.58 -15.99
C SER A 178 -2.60 7.67 -15.50
N GLN A 179 -1.29 7.50 -15.73
CA GLN A 179 -0.31 8.54 -15.41
C GLN A 179 -0.57 9.83 -16.17
N ASN A 180 -0.95 9.73 -17.46
CA ASN A 180 -1.26 10.91 -18.28
C ASN A 180 -2.46 11.70 -17.72
N GLU A 181 -3.50 11.01 -17.22
CA GLU A 181 -4.65 11.65 -16.57
C GLU A 181 -4.25 12.30 -15.22
N ILE A 182 -3.39 11.66 -14.43
CA ILE A 182 -2.85 12.24 -13.19
C ILE A 182 -2.08 13.52 -13.48
N PHE A 183 -1.16 13.49 -14.46
CA PHE A 183 -0.38 14.67 -14.85
C PHE A 183 -1.28 15.79 -15.40
N GLY A 184 -2.24 15.44 -16.28
CA GLY A 184 -3.20 16.42 -16.82
C GLY A 184 -4.04 17.08 -15.74
N LEU A 185 -4.52 16.30 -14.76
CA LEU A 185 -5.29 16.85 -13.64
C LEU A 185 -4.43 17.78 -12.75
N MET A 186 -3.17 17.39 -12.50
CA MET A 186 -2.24 18.23 -11.74
C MET A 186 -1.95 19.54 -12.47
N GLU A 187 -1.75 19.52 -13.79
CA GLU A 187 -1.54 20.73 -14.62
C GLU A 187 -2.79 21.62 -14.63
N GLU A 188 -3.97 21.04 -14.86
CA GLU A 188 -5.25 21.77 -14.85
C GLU A 188 -5.47 22.50 -13.52
N MET A 189 -5.26 21.81 -12.40
CA MET A 189 -5.55 22.35 -11.07
C MET A 189 -4.48 23.30 -10.55
N SER A 190 -3.21 23.06 -10.89
CA SER A 190 -2.09 23.89 -10.44
C SER A 190 -1.88 25.15 -11.31
N GLY A 191 -2.25 25.08 -12.58
CA GLY A 191 -1.92 26.08 -13.60
C GLY A 191 -0.46 26.00 -14.07
N GLU A 192 0.26 24.93 -13.73
CA GLU A 192 1.67 24.76 -14.09
C GLU A 192 1.84 23.63 -15.10
N VAL A 193 2.79 23.78 -16.03
CA VAL A 193 3.13 22.73 -17.01
C VAL A 193 4.23 21.86 -16.42
N ILE A 194 3.96 20.56 -16.30
CA ILE A 194 4.87 19.59 -15.68
C ILE A 194 5.73 18.94 -16.78
N GLN A 195 7.04 18.99 -16.61
CA GLN A 195 7.96 18.27 -17.49
C GLN A 195 7.72 16.76 -17.34
N ARG A 196 7.74 16.01 -18.44
CA ARG A 196 7.56 14.57 -18.45
C ARG A 196 8.85 13.89 -18.89
N LYS A 197 9.29 12.89 -18.11
CA LYS A 197 10.39 12.00 -18.46
C LYS A 197 9.82 10.62 -18.75
N TYR A 198 9.82 10.20 -20.00
CA TYR A 198 9.34 8.86 -20.36
C TYR A 198 10.40 7.80 -20.14
N VAL A 199 10.01 6.72 -19.48
CA VAL A 199 10.79 5.49 -19.28
C VAL A 199 10.10 4.40 -20.07
N SER A 200 10.73 3.90 -21.13
CA SER A 200 10.11 2.87 -21.97
C SER A 200 9.89 1.56 -21.21
N ALA A 201 8.92 0.74 -21.66
CA ALA A 201 8.66 -0.57 -21.06
C ALA A 201 9.91 -1.46 -21.07
N ASN A 202 10.68 -1.45 -22.17
CA ASN A 202 11.92 -2.24 -22.29
C ASN A 202 12.99 -1.76 -21.31
N GLU A 203 13.18 -0.44 -21.18
CA GLU A 203 14.13 0.15 -20.23
C GLU A 203 13.80 -0.27 -18.79
N LEU A 204 12.52 -0.20 -18.40
CA LEU A 204 12.07 -0.64 -17.08
C LEU A 204 12.29 -2.14 -16.86
N ILE A 205 12.00 -2.99 -17.87
CA ILE A 205 12.20 -4.43 -17.80
C ILE A 205 13.69 -4.76 -17.63
N ASP A 206 14.56 -4.09 -18.38
CA ASP A 206 16.01 -4.31 -18.31
C ASP A 206 16.60 -3.85 -16.97
N LEU A 207 16.15 -2.70 -16.46
CA LEU A 207 16.55 -2.17 -15.17
C LEU A 207 16.15 -3.13 -14.04
N ARG A 208 14.90 -3.56 -14.05
CA ARG A 208 14.35 -4.55 -13.14
C ARG A 208 15.15 -5.86 -13.16
N ALA A 209 15.47 -6.37 -14.34
CA ALA A 209 16.23 -7.61 -14.49
C ALA A 209 17.65 -7.48 -13.89
N ARG A 210 18.32 -6.33 -14.08
CA ARG A 210 19.63 -6.04 -13.48
C ARG A 210 19.58 -6.03 -11.96
N HIS A 211 18.62 -5.31 -11.37
CA HIS A 211 18.51 -5.22 -9.92
C HIS A 211 18.14 -6.57 -9.29
N HIS A 212 17.23 -7.32 -9.90
CA HIS A 212 16.93 -8.68 -9.44
C HIS A 212 18.15 -9.62 -9.54
N ALA A 213 18.99 -9.48 -10.57
CA ALA A 213 20.24 -10.25 -10.69
C ALA A 213 21.25 -9.85 -9.59
N THR A 214 21.40 -8.55 -9.31
CA THR A 214 22.25 -8.07 -8.23
C THR A 214 21.78 -8.62 -6.86
N LEU A 215 20.48 -8.61 -6.58
CA LEU A 215 19.94 -9.11 -5.30
C LEU A 215 20.09 -10.63 -5.11
N LYS A 216 20.35 -11.40 -6.18
CA LYS A 216 20.70 -12.83 -6.05
C LYS A 216 22.08 -13.05 -5.47
N VAL A 217 23.01 -12.14 -5.70
CA VAL A 217 24.40 -12.22 -5.23
C VAL A 217 24.66 -11.34 -4.02
N GLU A 218 23.89 -10.27 -3.88
CA GLU A 218 23.97 -9.29 -2.78
C GLU A 218 22.57 -9.12 -2.15
N PRO A 219 22.05 -10.11 -1.42
CA PRO A 219 20.68 -10.07 -0.90
C PRO A 219 20.43 -8.94 0.11
N ASP A 220 21.49 -8.44 0.78
CA ASP A 220 21.42 -7.39 1.79
C ASP A 220 21.70 -5.98 1.23
N ASN A 221 21.80 -5.82 -0.10
CA ASN A 221 21.98 -4.52 -0.75
C ASN A 221 20.68 -3.72 -0.70
N LEU A 222 20.47 -2.95 0.38
CA LEU A 222 19.26 -2.20 0.64
C LEU A 222 18.91 -1.19 -0.46
N PRO A 223 19.84 -0.33 -0.96
CA PRO A 223 19.53 0.59 -2.05
C PRO A 223 18.96 -0.13 -3.30
N VAL A 224 19.62 -1.21 -3.74
CA VAL A 224 19.16 -2.00 -4.89
C VAL A 224 17.81 -2.66 -4.60
N ARG A 225 17.56 -3.12 -3.39
CA ARG A 225 16.28 -3.69 -2.99
C ARG A 225 15.14 -2.66 -3.07
N PHE A 226 15.35 -1.44 -2.58
CA PHE A 226 14.33 -0.39 -2.67
C PHE A 226 14.05 0.00 -4.11
N ALA A 227 15.11 0.15 -4.93
CA ALA A 227 14.96 0.41 -6.36
C ALA A 227 14.17 -0.72 -7.05
N SER A 228 14.53 -1.97 -6.81
CA SER A 228 13.83 -3.15 -7.33
C SER A 228 12.36 -3.19 -6.93
N ILE A 229 12.01 -2.83 -5.69
CA ILE A 229 10.61 -2.75 -5.25
C ILE A 229 9.85 -1.67 -6.04
N LYS A 230 10.44 -0.47 -6.23
CA LYS A 230 9.82 0.59 -7.06
C LYS A 230 9.56 0.06 -8.48
N GLU A 231 10.56 -0.55 -9.09
CA GLU A 231 10.47 -1.07 -10.45
C GLU A 231 9.43 -2.19 -10.60
N ASP A 232 9.33 -3.08 -9.62
CA ASP A 232 8.29 -4.11 -9.60
C ASP A 232 6.89 -3.50 -9.57
N TYR A 233 6.67 -2.45 -8.76
CA TYR A 233 5.40 -1.72 -8.75
C TYR A 233 5.11 -1.04 -10.10
N MET A 234 6.10 -0.36 -10.69
CA MET A 234 5.91 0.34 -11.97
C MET A 234 5.66 -0.65 -13.10
N TYR A 235 6.38 -1.78 -13.13
CA TYR A 235 6.18 -2.86 -14.08
C TYR A 235 4.79 -3.48 -13.97
N SER A 236 4.38 -3.87 -12.77
CA SER A 236 3.06 -4.46 -12.52
C SER A 236 1.93 -3.50 -12.90
N LYS A 237 2.00 -2.23 -12.49
CA LYS A 237 0.95 -1.25 -12.74
C LYS A 237 0.88 -0.78 -14.19
N TYR A 238 2.02 -0.38 -14.77
CA TYR A 238 2.04 0.42 -15.99
C TYR A 238 2.46 -0.33 -17.24
N VAL A 239 3.14 -1.46 -17.09
CA VAL A 239 3.52 -2.33 -18.23
C VAL A 239 2.56 -3.51 -18.34
N ARG A 240 2.28 -4.20 -17.25
CA ARG A 240 1.38 -5.35 -17.22
C ARG A 240 -0.11 -4.99 -17.09
N GLY A 241 -0.43 -3.90 -16.39
CA GLY A 241 -1.81 -3.51 -16.09
C GLY A 241 -2.49 -4.37 -15.02
N ASP A 242 -1.73 -4.87 -14.05
CA ASP A 242 -2.28 -5.77 -13.03
C ASP A 242 -3.19 -5.04 -12.04
N ASN A 243 -2.90 -3.77 -11.70
CA ASN A 243 -3.67 -3.02 -10.71
C ASN A 243 -4.92 -2.36 -11.31
N THR A 244 -5.80 -3.17 -11.89
CA THR A 244 -7.06 -2.73 -12.50
C THR A 244 -8.26 -3.49 -11.93
N PRO A 245 -9.48 -2.90 -11.94
CA PRO A 245 -10.69 -3.59 -11.49
C PRO A 245 -10.94 -4.89 -12.24
N ALA A 246 -10.71 -4.90 -13.56
CA ALA A 246 -10.92 -6.08 -14.41
C ALA A 246 -9.98 -7.22 -13.99
N TYR A 247 -8.70 -6.93 -13.72
CA TYR A 247 -7.76 -7.96 -13.31
C TYR A 247 -8.01 -8.43 -11.86
N ALA A 248 -8.40 -7.52 -10.96
CA ALA A 248 -8.83 -7.89 -9.63
C ALA A 248 -10.03 -8.85 -9.66
N ALA A 249 -11.04 -8.56 -10.48
CA ALA A 249 -12.20 -9.43 -10.68
C ALA A 249 -11.77 -10.81 -11.24
N TYR A 250 -10.85 -10.84 -12.22
CA TYR A 250 -10.30 -12.08 -12.77
C TYR A 250 -9.61 -12.93 -11.68
N LEU A 251 -8.90 -12.30 -10.75
CA LEU A 251 -8.25 -12.98 -9.61
C LEU A 251 -9.23 -13.35 -8.49
N GLY A 252 -10.51 -13.02 -8.60
CA GLY A 252 -11.56 -13.37 -7.64
C GLY A 252 -11.66 -12.41 -6.43
N TYR A 253 -11.17 -11.20 -6.56
CA TYR A 253 -11.38 -10.16 -5.54
C TYR A 253 -12.84 -9.72 -5.53
N LEU A 254 -13.35 -9.42 -4.33
CA LEU A 254 -14.57 -8.65 -4.14
C LEU A 254 -14.23 -7.16 -4.23
N ASP A 255 -15.02 -6.41 -4.97
CA ASP A 255 -14.88 -4.96 -5.07
C ASP A 255 -15.60 -4.27 -3.90
N ALA A 256 -14.87 -3.49 -3.11
CA ALA A 256 -15.43 -2.79 -1.97
C ALA A 256 -16.42 -1.68 -2.38
N SER A 257 -16.30 -1.12 -3.57
CA SER A 257 -17.26 -0.14 -4.09
C SER A 257 -18.62 -0.75 -4.36
N GLU A 258 -18.64 -2.00 -4.85
CA GLU A 258 -19.88 -2.77 -5.04
C GLU A 258 -20.46 -3.26 -3.72
N LEU A 259 -19.61 -3.65 -2.77
CA LEU A 259 -20.05 -4.11 -1.46
C LEU A 259 -20.65 -2.97 -0.61
N TYR A 260 -20.13 -1.75 -0.76
CA TYR A 260 -20.48 -0.60 0.08
C TYR A 260 -20.76 0.66 -0.77
N PRO A 261 -21.81 0.65 -1.60
CA PRO A 261 -22.13 1.76 -2.51
C PRO A 261 -22.52 3.06 -1.79
N ASP A 262 -22.81 2.98 -0.49
CA ASP A 262 -23.08 4.11 0.38
C ASP A 262 -21.79 4.82 0.86
N PHE A 263 -20.60 4.24 0.66
CA PHE A 263 -19.33 4.84 1.02
C PHE A 263 -18.75 5.60 -0.16
N GLN A 264 -18.50 6.89 0.06
CA GLN A 264 -17.87 7.77 -0.94
C GLN A 264 -16.41 8.01 -0.53
N PRO A 265 -15.44 7.35 -1.15
CA PRO A 265 -14.03 7.58 -0.87
C PRO A 265 -13.57 8.94 -1.41
N ARG A 266 -12.47 9.45 -0.86
CA ARG A 266 -11.83 10.67 -1.36
C ARG A 266 -11.23 10.43 -2.73
N THR A 267 -11.67 11.22 -3.71
CA THR A 267 -11.13 11.14 -5.08
C THR A 267 -9.73 11.75 -5.16
N PHE A 268 -8.97 11.38 -6.18
CA PHE A 268 -7.66 11.97 -6.47
C PHE A 268 -7.78 13.49 -6.69
N LYS A 269 -8.83 13.96 -7.35
CA LYS A 269 -9.11 15.40 -7.52
C LYS A 269 -9.29 16.12 -6.17
N HIS A 270 -10.00 15.51 -5.22
CA HIS A 270 -10.14 16.05 -3.87
C HIS A 270 -8.78 16.13 -3.15
N PHE A 271 -7.98 15.07 -3.24
CA PHE A 271 -6.63 15.05 -2.68
C PHE A 271 -5.74 16.15 -3.27
N VAL A 272 -5.77 16.38 -4.61
CA VAL A 272 -5.01 17.44 -5.26
C VAL A 272 -5.45 18.83 -4.77
N THR A 273 -6.74 19.04 -4.54
CA THR A 273 -7.23 20.30 -3.95
C THR A 273 -6.60 20.57 -2.60
N GLU A 274 -6.64 19.58 -1.69
CA GLU A 274 -6.03 19.71 -0.37
C GLU A 274 -4.50 19.90 -0.45
N LEU A 275 -3.86 19.20 -1.39
CA LEU A 275 -2.42 19.30 -1.63
C LEU A 275 -2.01 20.72 -2.03
N LEU A 276 -2.75 21.34 -2.96
CA LEU A 276 -2.49 22.70 -3.43
C LEU A 276 -2.82 23.78 -2.38
N GLU A 277 -3.73 23.48 -1.45
CA GLU A 277 -4.06 24.32 -0.30
C GLU A 277 -3.07 24.21 0.87
N GLY A 278 -2.00 23.43 0.75
CA GLY A 278 -1.02 23.24 1.83
C GLY A 278 -1.48 22.28 2.93
N LYS A 279 -2.52 21.47 2.68
CA LYS A 279 -3.12 20.53 3.64
C LYS A 279 -2.65 19.08 3.43
N GLY A 280 -1.81 18.84 2.43
CA GLY A 280 -1.24 17.51 2.16
C GLY A 280 -0.42 17.02 3.35
N VAL A 281 -0.40 15.71 3.56
CA VAL A 281 0.41 15.09 4.61
C VAL A 281 1.38 14.13 3.95
N LYS A 282 2.67 14.32 4.21
CA LYS A 282 3.73 13.42 3.75
C LYS A 282 3.59 12.08 4.49
N PRO A 283 3.35 10.96 3.81
CA PRO A 283 3.44 9.65 4.44
C PRO A 283 4.91 9.41 4.86
N TYR A 284 5.09 8.78 6.00
CA TYR A 284 6.43 8.50 6.56
C TYR A 284 7.33 9.74 6.70
N PRO A 285 6.94 10.77 7.49
CA PRO A 285 7.65 12.05 7.54
C PRO A 285 9.11 11.92 8.03
N ASN A 286 9.43 10.85 8.73
CA ASN A 286 10.77 10.56 9.28
C ASN A 286 11.59 9.61 8.38
N LEU A 287 11.06 9.20 7.22
CA LEU A 287 11.78 8.34 6.28
C LEU A 287 12.56 9.23 5.32
N ASP A 288 13.88 9.16 5.38
CA ASP A 288 14.74 9.75 4.36
C ASP A 288 14.80 8.81 3.16
N VAL A 289 13.87 9.03 2.24
CA VAL A 289 13.78 8.21 1.02
C VAL A 289 15.00 8.49 0.11
N ALA A 290 15.55 9.70 0.13
CA ALA A 290 16.71 10.03 -0.68
C ALA A 290 17.94 9.19 -0.28
N ALA A 291 18.09 8.88 1.01
CA ALA A 291 19.15 8.01 1.51
C ALA A 291 18.99 6.53 1.09
N LEU A 292 17.81 6.14 0.58
CA LEU A 292 17.54 4.78 0.13
C LEU A 292 17.80 4.55 -1.37
N TYR A 293 18.02 5.62 -2.13
CA TYR A 293 18.25 5.58 -3.60
C TYR A 293 19.66 6.01 -4.01
N ILE A 294 20.64 6.02 -3.07
CA ILE A 294 22.06 6.34 -3.34
C ILE A 294 22.82 5.10 -3.80
#